data_8661955ed88141419adb6cc05fb56b24
#
_entry.id   8661955ed88141419adb6cc05fb56b24
#
_cell.length_a   1.000
_cell.length_b   1.000
_cell.length_c   1.000
_cell.angle_alpha   90.00
_cell.angle_beta   90.00
_cell.angle_gamma   90.00
#
_symmetry.space_group_name_H-M   'P 1'
#
loop_
_entity.id
_entity.type
_entity.pdbx_description
1 polymer ?
#
loop_
_entity_poly.entity_id
_entity_poly.type
_entity_poly.pdbx_seq_one_letter_code
_entity_poly.pdbx_strand_id
1 'polypeptide(L)'
;GVLRDRYNMLANKNPELLGWEMENPGQPACPALPIDPDINDNDREIPASTQPAPLAYYEEHTVPAGKITLVSNPTDIYAKEPVVFYTMTELMKSAREQVVIHTPYAVFNNYMYDTLTEVTSHVPVTMMINSVENGDNFFASSDYPRHKKAFIGTGMEILEYDGGLSYHGKSLLIDHELCAVGSYNFDLRSTYMDTELMLVIQSPELTSQLEDYMESYEADCRRLLPDGTYDIPEHITVAYVPFYKRAAWKVV
;
A
#
# COMPACT_ATOMS: atom_id res chain seq x y z
N GLY A 1 -16.70 -1.49 -20.91
CA GLY A 1 -17.71 -0.56 -20.41
C GLY A 1 -17.07 0.57 -19.62
N VAL A 2 -16.83 0.38 -18.33
CA VAL A 2 -16.46 1.46 -17.38
C VAL A 2 -15.19 2.23 -17.74
N LEU A 3 -14.14 1.59 -18.21
CA LEU A 3 -12.89 2.27 -18.63
C LEU A 3 -13.11 3.12 -19.88
N ARG A 4 -13.91 2.63 -20.82
CA ARG A 4 -14.23 3.36 -22.05
C ARG A 4 -15.09 4.59 -21.78
N ASP A 5 -16.06 4.47 -20.88
CA ASP A 5 -16.94 5.58 -20.50
C ASP A 5 -16.18 6.68 -19.75
N ARG A 6 -15.22 6.29 -18.90
CA ARG A 6 -14.32 7.22 -18.20
C ARG A 6 -13.34 7.90 -19.17
N TYR A 7 -12.76 7.16 -20.11
CA TYR A 7 -11.93 7.72 -21.15
C TYR A 7 -12.70 8.79 -21.95
N ASN A 8 -13.92 8.47 -22.39
CA ASN A 8 -14.77 9.41 -23.10
C ASN A 8 -15.14 10.63 -22.25
N MET A 9 -15.35 10.47 -20.95
CA MET A 9 -15.63 11.59 -20.04
C MET A 9 -14.40 12.51 -19.86
N LEU A 10 -13.20 11.94 -19.72
CA LEU A 10 -11.95 12.71 -19.65
C LEU A 10 -11.63 13.40 -20.96
N ALA A 11 -11.81 12.72 -22.08
CA ALA A 11 -11.64 13.25 -23.42
C ALA A 11 -12.61 14.41 -23.73
N ASN A 12 -13.86 14.32 -23.28
CA ASN A 12 -14.83 15.42 -23.40
C ASN A 12 -14.49 16.64 -22.55
N LYS A 13 -13.76 16.45 -21.43
CA LYS A 13 -13.28 17.56 -20.58
C LYS A 13 -11.98 18.19 -21.09
N ASN A 14 -11.21 17.46 -21.89
CA ASN A 14 -9.92 17.87 -22.43
C ASN A 14 -9.86 17.55 -23.93
N PRO A 15 -10.59 18.30 -24.77
CA PRO A 15 -10.68 18.04 -26.23
C PRO A 15 -9.32 18.11 -26.92
N GLU A 16 -8.35 18.84 -26.37
CA GLU A 16 -6.98 18.91 -26.88
C GLU A 16 -6.26 17.55 -26.86
N LEU A 17 -6.60 16.67 -25.90
CA LEU A 17 -6.04 15.32 -25.83
C LEU A 17 -6.56 14.42 -26.95
N LEU A 18 -7.81 14.59 -27.33
CA LEU A 18 -8.41 13.90 -28.49
C LEU A 18 -7.78 14.36 -29.83
N GLY A 19 -7.51 15.66 -29.97
CA GLY A 19 -6.85 16.21 -31.13
C GLY A 19 -5.46 15.60 -31.32
N TRP A 20 -4.72 15.50 -30.22
CA TRP A 20 -3.36 14.94 -30.26
C TRP A 20 -3.33 13.45 -30.66
N GLU A 21 -4.26 12.63 -30.15
CA GLU A 21 -4.34 11.19 -30.49
C GLU A 21 -4.75 10.94 -31.96
N MET A 22 -5.60 11.80 -32.51
CA MET A 22 -5.99 11.73 -33.91
C MET A 22 -4.83 12.10 -34.87
N GLU A 23 -3.95 13.02 -34.45
CA GLU A 23 -2.77 13.44 -35.22
C GLU A 23 -1.59 12.48 -35.08
N ASN A 24 -1.54 11.69 -33.98
CA ASN A 24 -0.43 10.80 -33.65
C ASN A 24 -0.90 9.39 -33.27
N PRO A 25 -1.58 8.65 -34.16
CA PRO A 25 -2.13 7.35 -33.87
C PRO A 25 -1.01 6.36 -33.50
N GLY A 26 -1.13 5.75 -32.31
CA GLY A 26 -0.18 4.73 -31.80
C GLY A 26 1.02 5.28 -31.03
N GLN A 27 1.08 6.59 -30.76
CA GLN A 27 2.02 7.14 -29.78
C GLN A 27 1.36 7.32 -28.41
N PRO A 28 2.10 7.21 -27.29
CA PRO A 28 1.53 7.42 -25.96
C PRO A 28 0.98 8.85 -25.83
N ALA A 29 -0.24 8.99 -25.32
CA ALA A 29 -1.00 10.23 -25.20
C ALA A 29 -0.47 11.19 -24.10
N CYS A 30 0.81 11.27 -23.91
CA CYS A 30 1.43 12.25 -23.03
C CYS A 30 2.45 13.04 -23.86
N PRO A 31 2.08 14.22 -24.39
CA PRO A 31 3.11 15.14 -24.89
C PRO A 31 4.07 15.38 -23.72
N ALA A 32 5.37 15.30 -23.98
CA ALA A 32 6.36 15.74 -23.00
C ALA A 32 5.91 17.11 -22.50
N LEU A 33 5.70 17.23 -21.18
CA LEU A 33 5.40 18.54 -20.57
C LEU A 33 6.43 19.54 -21.12
N PRO A 34 6.00 20.75 -21.54
CA PRO A 34 6.94 21.73 -22.03
C PRO A 34 8.03 21.89 -20.96
N ILE A 35 9.24 21.64 -21.37
CA ILE A 35 10.42 21.81 -20.50
C ILE A 35 10.47 23.31 -20.22
N ASP A 36 10.40 23.67 -18.93
CA ASP A 36 10.56 25.04 -18.48
C ASP A 36 11.93 25.55 -19.00
N PRO A 37 11.97 26.56 -19.88
CA PRO A 37 13.22 27.04 -20.46
C PRO A 37 14.18 27.66 -19.44
N ASP A 38 13.68 27.98 -18.23
CA ASP A 38 14.48 28.54 -17.13
C ASP A 38 15.13 27.46 -16.25
N ILE A 39 14.85 26.18 -16.48
CA ILE A 39 15.57 25.09 -15.82
C ILE A 39 16.93 24.93 -16.54
N ASN A 40 17.97 25.33 -15.86
CA ASN A 40 19.35 25.22 -16.34
C ASN A 40 19.70 23.75 -16.62
N ASP A 41 20.02 23.41 -17.88
CA ASP A 41 20.37 22.05 -18.29
C ASP A 41 21.59 21.47 -17.56
N ASN A 42 22.39 22.31 -16.90
CA ASN A 42 23.55 21.87 -16.10
C ASN A 42 23.15 21.18 -14.78
N ASP A 43 21.91 21.33 -14.32
CA ASP A 43 21.39 20.65 -13.12
C ASP A 43 20.74 19.28 -13.44
N ARG A 44 20.78 18.88 -14.72
CA ARG A 44 20.14 17.67 -15.23
C ARG A 44 21.09 16.51 -15.51
N GLU A 45 22.25 16.44 -14.91
CA GLU A 45 22.93 15.15 -14.87
C GLU A 45 22.07 14.16 -14.06
N ILE A 46 21.18 13.47 -14.79
CA ILE A 46 20.50 12.31 -14.24
C ILE A 46 21.61 11.33 -13.87
N PRO A 47 21.80 11.00 -12.59
CA PRO A 47 22.85 10.07 -12.19
C PRO A 47 22.71 8.79 -13.01
N ALA A 48 23.83 8.18 -13.40
CA ALA A 48 23.82 6.95 -14.20
C ALA A 48 22.93 5.84 -13.56
N SER A 49 22.76 5.90 -12.23
CA SER A 49 21.86 5.04 -11.45
C SER A 49 20.37 5.28 -11.70
N THR A 50 19.97 6.39 -12.36
CA THR A 50 18.56 6.71 -12.68
C THR A 50 18.24 6.53 -14.16
N GLN A 51 19.20 6.11 -14.99
CA GLN A 51 18.90 5.73 -16.36
C GLN A 51 18.12 4.43 -16.39
N PRO A 52 17.10 4.31 -17.28
CA PRO A 52 16.39 3.04 -17.45
C PRO A 52 17.39 1.92 -17.74
N ALA A 53 17.23 0.79 -17.09
CA ALA A 53 18.02 -0.38 -17.38
C ALA A 53 17.82 -0.81 -18.86
N PRO A 54 18.81 -1.42 -19.53
CA PRO A 54 18.63 -1.99 -20.85
C PRO A 54 17.48 -3.00 -20.88
N LEU A 55 16.81 -3.15 -22.03
CA LEU A 55 15.70 -4.11 -22.18
C LEU A 55 16.09 -5.52 -21.73
N ALA A 56 17.30 -5.96 -22.06
CA ALA A 56 17.82 -7.27 -21.65
C ALA A 56 17.82 -7.47 -20.12
N TYR A 57 18.05 -6.41 -19.35
CA TYR A 57 17.97 -6.49 -17.90
C TYR A 57 16.55 -6.83 -17.44
N TYR A 58 15.53 -6.18 -18.03
CA TYR A 58 14.13 -6.47 -17.67
C TYR A 58 13.73 -7.88 -18.12
N GLU A 59 14.19 -8.35 -19.29
CA GLU A 59 13.92 -9.69 -19.79
C GLU A 59 14.51 -10.76 -18.85
N GLU A 60 15.69 -10.51 -18.27
CA GLU A 60 16.36 -11.42 -17.34
C GLU A 60 15.74 -11.41 -15.92
N HIS A 61 15.03 -10.31 -15.55
CA HIS A 61 14.50 -10.10 -14.20
C HIS A 61 12.97 -10.13 -14.14
N THR A 62 12.32 -10.62 -15.20
CA THR A 62 10.86 -10.82 -15.20
C THR A 62 10.52 -12.26 -14.82
N VAL A 63 9.38 -12.42 -14.17
CA VAL A 63 8.81 -13.71 -13.81
C VAL A 63 7.44 -13.88 -14.48
N PRO A 64 7.00 -15.09 -14.77
CA PRO A 64 5.70 -15.32 -15.38
C PRO A 64 4.57 -14.95 -14.44
N ALA A 65 3.52 -14.32 -15.00
CA ALA A 65 2.29 -14.02 -14.30
C ALA A 65 1.09 -14.62 -15.06
N GLY A 66 0.23 -15.32 -14.35
CA GLY A 66 -1.00 -15.90 -14.92
C GLY A 66 -2.03 -14.82 -15.21
N LYS A 67 -2.23 -13.87 -14.29
CA LYS A 67 -3.17 -12.77 -14.42
C LYS A 67 -2.68 -11.54 -13.67
N ILE A 68 -2.83 -10.38 -14.28
CA ILE A 68 -2.59 -9.08 -13.64
C ILE A 68 -3.87 -8.25 -13.77
N THR A 69 -4.35 -7.70 -12.65
CA THR A 69 -5.56 -6.89 -12.60
C THR A 69 -5.26 -5.59 -11.87
N LEU A 70 -5.56 -4.45 -12.49
CA LEU A 70 -5.54 -3.15 -11.84
C LEU A 70 -6.89 -2.91 -11.16
N VAL A 71 -6.86 -2.67 -9.85
CA VAL A 71 -8.02 -2.27 -9.05
C VAL A 71 -7.81 -0.82 -8.59
N SER A 72 -8.80 0.04 -8.76
CA SER A 72 -8.71 1.44 -8.35
C SER A 72 -9.98 1.94 -7.69
N ASN A 73 -9.83 2.85 -6.73
CA ASN A 73 -10.95 3.66 -6.25
C ASN A 73 -11.45 4.61 -7.35
N PRO A 74 -12.72 5.02 -7.32
CA PRO A 74 -13.25 6.05 -8.21
C PRO A 74 -12.45 7.36 -8.15
N THR A 75 -12.36 8.09 -9.28
CA THR A 75 -11.64 9.36 -9.37
C THR A 75 -12.52 10.58 -9.01
N ASP A 76 -13.49 10.43 -8.14
CA ASP A 76 -14.38 11.51 -7.71
C ASP A 76 -13.73 12.41 -6.65
N ILE A 77 -14.24 13.64 -6.48
CA ILE A 77 -13.83 14.60 -5.46
C ILE A 77 -14.59 14.44 -4.13
N TYR A 78 -15.67 13.66 -4.13
CA TYR A 78 -16.47 13.35 -2.94
C TYR A 78 -16.02 12.03 -2.28
N ALA A 79 -16.65 11.69 -1.16
CA ALA A 79 -16.49 10.37 -0.55
C ALA A 79 -16.74 9.26 -1.57
N LYS A 80 -15.83 8.30 -1.63
CA LYS A 80 -15.80 7.28 -2.67
C LYS A 80 -16.34 5.95 -2.17
N GLU A 81 -16.87 5.16 -3.10
CA GLU A 81 -17.09 3.74 -2.83
C GLU A 81 -15.73 3.07 -2.58
N PRO A 82 -15.61 2.24 -1.53
CA PRO A 82 -14.35 1.62 -1.11
C PRO A 82 -13.98 0.42 -1.99
N VAL A 83 -13.84 0.62 -3.31
CA VAL A 83 -13.65 -0.46 -4.30
C VAL A 83 -12.37 -1.26 -4.02
N VAL A 84 -11.27 -0.57 -3.68
CA VAL A 84 -10.00 -1.25 -3.39
C VAL A 84 -10.15 -2.08 -2.10
N PHE A 85 -10.64 -1.48 -1.00
CA PHE A 85 -10.83 -2.22 0.26
C PHE A 85 -11.74 -3.44 0.06
N TYR A 86 -12.90 -3.25 -0.58
CA TYR A 86 -13.83 -4.34 -0.84
C TYR A 86 -13.17 -5.46 -1.65
N THR A 87 -12.48 -5.11 -2.75
CA THR A 87 -11.85 -6.12 -3.60
C THR A 87 -10.73 -6.87 -2.86
N MET A 88 -9.87 -6.15 -2.11
CA MET A 88 -8.81 -6.79 -1.34
C MET A 88 -9.39 -7.74 -0.28
N THR A 89 -10.42 -7.31 0.44
CA THR A 89 -11.03 -8.14 1.49
C THR A 89 -11.81 -9.34 0.93
N GLU A 90 -12.47 -9.23 -0.21
CA GLU A 90 -13.09 -10.40 -0.87
C GLU A 90 -12.03 -11.42 -1.35
N LEU A 91 -10.86 -10.94 -1.80
CA LEU A 91 -9.73 -11.83 -2.09
C LEU A 91 -9.20 -12.51 -0.82
N MET A 92 -9.04 -11.75 0.28
CA MET A 92 -8.61 -12.30 1.57
C MET A 92 -9.60 -13.36 2.11
N LYS A 93 -10.90 -13.16 1.94
CA LYS A 93 -11.94 -14.14 2.31
C LYS A 93 -11.84 -15.44 1.51
N SER A 94 -11.20 -15.41 0.35
CA SER A 94 -10.95 -16.61 -0.46
C SER A 94 -9.69 -17.37 -0.07
N ALA A 95 -8.87 -16.82 0.83
CA ALA A 95 -7.64 -17.43 1.32
C ALA A 95 -7.89 -18.77 2.02
N ARG A 96 -6.92 -19.67 1.96
CA ARG A 96 -6.99 -21.02 2.54
C ARG A 96 -5.88 -21.32 3.53
N GLU A 97 -4.76 -20.60 3.43
CA GLU A 97 -3.55 -20.83 4.21
C GLU A 97 -3.19 -19.62 5.07
N GLN A 98 -3.02 -18.45 4.45
CA GLN A 98 -2.62 -17.24 5.14
C GLN A 98 -2.94 -15.95 4.37
N VAL A 99 -2.96 -14.85 5.11
CA VAL A 99 -2.96 -13.49 4.58
C VAL A 99 -1.89 -12.68 5.27
N VAL A 100 -1.02 -11.99 4.52
CA VAL A 100 -0.01 -11.07 5.07
C VAL A 100 -0.23 -9.68 4.47
N ILE A 101 -0.33 -8.67 5.35
CA ILE A 101 -0.59 -7.28 4.99
C ILE A 101 0.55 -6.42 5.49
N HIS A 102 1.22 -5.68 4.61
CA HIS A 102 2.12 -4.61 5.01
C HIS A 102 1.53 -3.27 4.61
N THR A 103 1.39 -2.37 5.57
CA THR A 103 0.89 -1.01 5.37
C THR A 103 1.54 -0.06 6.36
N PRO A 104 1.88 1.19 5.98
CA PRO A 104 2.51 2.11 6.93
C PRO A 104 1.60 2.52 8.09
N TYR A 105 0.29 2.54 7.85
CA TYR A 105 -0.73 3.01 8.80
C TYR A 105 -1.93 2.08 8.79
N ALA A 106 -2.61 2.00 9.96
CA ALA A 106 -3.87 1.30 10.10
C ALA A 106 -4.84 2.17 10.92
N VAL A 107 -5.88 2.69 10.25
CA VAL A 107 -6.93 3.53 10.86
C VAL A 107 -8.28 3.02 10.39
N PHE A 108 -9.01 2.33 11.26
CA PHE A 108 -10.19 1.55 10.89
C PHE A 108 -11.48 2.13 11.48
N ASN A 109 -12.56 1.99 10.72
CA ASN A 109 -13.92 2.07 11.24
C ASN A 109 -14.44 0.67 11.61
N ASN A 110 -15.64 0.62 12.17
CA ASN A 110 -16.26 -0.65 12.60
C ASN A 110 -16.41 -1.65 11.45
N TYR A 111 -16.77 -1.18 10.25
CA TYR A 111 -16.90 -2.04 9.08
C TYR A 111 -15.58 -2.74 8.70
N MET A 112 -14.47 -2.00 8.77
CA MET A 112 -13.13 -2.57 8.49
C MET A 112 -12.72 -3.58 9.57
N TYR A 113 -12.97 -3.28 10.85
CA TYR A 113 -12.73 -4.24 11.95
C TYR A 113 -13.56 -5.51 11.77
N ASP A 114 -14.87 -5.37 11.51
CA ASP A 114 -15.77 -6.51 11.34
C ASP A 114 -15.35 -7.39 10.15
N THR A 115 -14.98 -6.75 9.03
CA THR A 115 -14.54 -7.46 7.81
C THR A 115 -13.24 -8.22 8.04
N LEU A 116 -12.25 -7.61 8.72
CA LEU A 116 -10.98 -8.30 9.02
C LEU A 116 -11.18 -9.40 10.08
N THR A 117 -12.08 -9.21 11.03
CA THR A 117 -12.48 -10.27 11.98
C THR A 117 -13.11 -11.46 11.26
N GLU A 118 -13.91 -11.21 10.23
CA GLU A 118 -14.45 -12.29 9.39
C GLU A 118 -13.34 -13.08 8.70
N VAL A 119 -12.33 -12.40 8.12
CA VAL A 119 -11.17 -13.07 7.49
C VAL A 119 -10.40 -13.91 8.51
N THR A 120 -10.06 -13.34 9.67
CA THR A 120 -9.30 -14.05 10.72
C THR A 120 -10.04 -15.25 11.31
N SER A 121 -11.35 -15.31 11.12
CA SER A 121 -12.15 -16.45 11.61
C SER A 121 -11.84 -17.77 10.90
N HIS A 122 -11.20 -17.73 9.73
CA HIS A 122 -10.93 -18.92 8.93
C HIS A 122 -9.48 -19.07 8.45
N VAL A 123 -8.69 -17.98 8.41
CA VAL A 123 -7.28 -18.03 8.07
C VAL A 123 -6.46 -17.14 9.00
N PRO A 124 -5.19 -17.46 9.30
CA PRO A 124 -4.30 -16.55 10.00
C PRO A 124 -4.05 -15.29 9.14
N VAL A 125 -4.07 -14.14 9.79
CA VAL A 125 -3.80 -12.84 9.18
C VAL A 125 -2.70 -12.15 9.97
N THR A 126 -1.60 -11.81 9.32
CA THR A 126 -0.53 -10.98 9.86
C THR A 126 -0.61 -9.59 9.26
N MET A 127 -0.55 -8.56 10.10
CA MET A 127 -0.49 -7.17 9.65
C MET A 127 0.73 -6.48 10.24
N MET A 128 1.63 -6.01 9.36
CA MET A 128 2.75 -5.15 9.74
C MET A 128 2.40 -3.68 9.49
N ILE A 129 2.64 -2.86 10.51
CA ILE A 129 2.53 -1.40 10.47
C ILE A 129 3.79 -0.77 11.05
N ASN A 130 4.03 0.53 10.79
CA ASN A 130 5.06 1.21 11.57
C ASN A 130 4.69 1.26 13.05
N SER A 131 5.67 1.07 13.91
CA SER A 131 5.50 1.47 15.30
C SER A 131 5.27 2.98 15.38
N VAL A 132 4.63 3.43 16.45
CA VAL A 132 4.38 4.87 16.65
C VAL A 132 5.69 5.63 16.84
N GLU A 133 6.69 4.96 17.38
CA GLU A 133 8.02 5.48 17.60
C GLU A 133 8.81 5.67 16.30
N ASN A 134 8.59 4.79 15.31
CA ASN A 134 9.28 4.77 14.02
C ASN A 134 8.52 5.49 12.90
N GLY A 135 7.21 5.79 13.09
CA GLY A 135 6.38 6.43 12.08
C GLY A 135 6.75 7.90 11.85
N ASP A 136 6.72 8.33 10.60
CA ASP A 136 6.98 9.70 10.14
C ASP A 136 5.74 10.60 10.19
N ASN A 137 4.54 10.01 10.17
CA ASN A 137 3.27 10.73 10.19
C ASN A 137 2.61 10.65 11.57
N PHE A 138 2.79 11.72 12.36
CA PHE A 138 2.25 11.83 13.71
C PHE A 138 0.72 11.62 13.78
N PHE A 139 -0.04 12.17 12.87
CA PHE A 139 -1.52 12.08 12.89
C PHE A 139 -1.99 10.66 12.53
N ALA A 140 -1.48 10.09 11.47
CA ALA A 140 -1.84 8.73 11.06
C ALA A 140 -1.42 7.68 12.10
N SER A 141 -0.26 7.89 12.74
CA SER A 141 0.24 7.00 13.78
C SER A 141 -0.46 7.19 15.14
N SER A 142 -1.19 8.29 15.38
CA SER A 142 -1.80 8.58 16.69
C SER A 142 -3.09 7.80 16.96
N ASP A 143 -3.77 7.34 15.93
CA ASP A 143 -5.05 6.61 16.05
C ASP A 143 -4.84 5.18 16.58
N TYR A 144 -3.89 4.47 16.02
CA TYR A 144 -3.60 3.07 16.34
C TYR A 144 -3.38 2.81 17.85
N PRO A 145 -2.56 3.60 18.62
CA PRO A 145 -2.38 3.36 20.07
C PRO A 145 -3.66 3.40 20.87
N ARG A 146 -4.64 4.17 20.45
CA ARG A 146 -5.94 4.28 21.11
C ARG A 146 -6.84 3.08 20.83
N HIS A 147 -6.64 2.46 19.70
CA HIS A 147 -7.49 1.37 19.20
C HIS A 147 -6.81 -0.02 19.28
N LYS A 148 -5.64 -0.15 19.94
CA LYS A 148 -4.91 -1.44 20.08
C LYS A 148 -5.81 -2.60 20.54
N LYS A 149 -6.73 -2.35 21.47
CA LYS A 149 -7.67 -3.38 21.92
C LYS A 149 -8.62 -3.85 20.82
N ALA A 150 -9.04 -2.95 19.93
CA ALA A 150 -9.88 -3.30 18.79
C ALA A 150 -9.07 -4.12 17.77
N PHE A 151 -7.81 -3.73 17.51
CA PHE A 151 -6.90 -4.52 16.66
C PHE A 151 -6.67 -5.93 17.22
N ILE A 152 -6.37 -6.07 18.50
CA ILE A 152 -6.25 -7.38 19.19
C ILE A 152 -7.55 -8.16 19.04
N GLY A 153 -8.69 -7.48 19.18
CA GLY A 153 -10.02 -8.09 19.07
C GLY A 153 -10.35 -8.68 17.69
N THR A 154 -9.67 -8.27 16.63
CA THR A 154 -9.85 -8.87 15.30
C THR A 154 -9.23 -10.26 15.18
N GLY A 155 -8.32 -10.64 16.07
CA GLY A 155 -7.58 -11.89 15.98
C GLY A 155 -6.39 -11.86 15.03
N MET A 156 -6.09 -10.72 14.40
CA MET A 156 -4.87 -10.56 13.59
C MET A 156 -3.62 -10.58 14.47
N GLU A 157 -2.55 -11.14 13.94
CA GLU A 157 -1.21 -10.90 14.44
C GLU A 157 -0.75 -9.51 14.01
N ILE A 158 -0.36 -8.66 14.96
CA ILE A 158 0.09 -7.30 14.68
C ILE A 158 1.59 -7.20 14.93
N LEU A 159 2.32 -6.81 13.89
CA LEU A 159 3.74 -6.55 13.91
C LEU A 159 3.97 -5.03 13.79
N GLU A 160 4.66 -4.44 14.77
CA GLU A 160 5.03 -3.03 14.77
C GLU A 160 6.50 -2.89 14.36
N TYR A 161 6.76 -2.34 13.18
CA TYR A 161 8.09 -2.20 12.62
C TYR A 161 8.90 -1.08 13.29
N ASP A 162 10.11 -1.42 13.74
CA ASP A 162 11.06 -0.55 14.44
C ASP A 162 12.45 -0.50 13.79
N GLY A 163 12.57 -0.77 12.49
CA GLY A 163 13.85 -0.84 11.75
C GLY A 163 14.53 0.51 11.51
N GLY A 164 14.12 1.59 12.16
CA GLY A 164 14.80 2.90 12.18
C GLY A 164 14.35 3.88 11.12
N LEU A 165 13.98 3.44 9.91
CA LEU A 165 13.36 4.28 8.87
C LEU A 165 11.89 3.93 8.75
N SER A 166 11.04 4.94 8.51
CA SER A 166 9.61 4.69 8.31
C SER A 166 9.37 3.80 7.09
N TYR A 167 8.71 2.67 7.29
CA TYR A 167 8.26 1.80 6.21
C TYR A 167 7.09 2.44 5.47
N HIS A 168 7.10 2.44 4.13
CA HIS A 168 6.03 3.04 3.33
C HIS A 168 5.49 2.12 2.22
N GLY A 169 5.80 0.82 2.26
CA GLY A 169 5.22 -0.17 1.34
C GLY A 169 3.74 -0.43 1.62
N LYS A 170 3.01 -0.82 0.60
CA LYS A 170 1.62 -1.30 0.68
C LYS A 170 1.55 -2.57 -0.13
N SER A 171 1.55 -3.68 0.56
CA SER A 171 1.62 -5.01 -0.01
C SER A 171 0.63 -5.94 0.68
N LEU A 172 0.10 -6.87 -0.09
CA LEU A 172 -0.78 -7.94 0.38
C LEU A 172 -0.34 -9.24 -0.25
N LEU A 173 -0.22 -10.29 0.55
CA LEU A 173 -0.05 -11.67 0.09
C LEU A 173 -1.26 -12.49 0.50
N ILE A 174 -1.70 -13.36 -0.37
CA ILE A 174 -2.77 -14.33 -0.11
C ILE A 174 -2.26 -15.70 -0.52
N ASP A 175 -2.16 -16.57 0.45
CA ASP A 175 -1.53 -17.87 0.32
C ASP A 175 -0.11 -17.70 -0.26
N HIS A 176 0.36 -18.57 -1.11
CA HIS A 176 1.64 -18.43 -1.83
C HIS A 176 1.43 -18.21 -3.33
N GLU A 177 0.24 -17.75 -3.73
CA GLU A 177 -0.18 -17.73 -5.13
C GLU A 177 -0.47 -16.32 -5.65
N LEU A 178 -0.92 -15.41 -4.77
CA LEU A 178 -1.43 -14.11 -5.18
C LEU A 178 -0.79 -13.01 -4.33
N CYS A 179 -0.32 -11.97 -5.00
CA CYS A 179 0.14 -10.76 -4.35
C CYS A 179 -0.56 -9.51 -4.89
N ALA A 180 -0.61 -8.47 -4.07
CA ALA A 180 -1.04 -7.16 -4.53
C ALA A 180 -0.11 -6.07 -3.99
N VAL A 181 0.23 -5.11 -4.85
CA VAL A 181 1.09 -3.97 -4.53
C VAL A 181 0.48 -2.70 -5.11
N GLY A 182 0.67 -1.57 -4.43
CA GLY A 182 0.13 -0.30 -4.95
C GLY A 182 0.24 0.86 -3.98
N SER A 183 -0.74 1.77 -4.05
CA SER A 183 -0.75 2.99 -3.23
C SER A 183 -1.67 2.92 -2.01
N TYR A 184 -2.54 1.91 -1.91
CA TYR A 184 -3.60 1.82 -0.92
C TYR A 184 -3.06 1.52 0.49
N ASN A 185 -3.27 2.44 1.43
CA ASN A 185 -3.09 2.17 2.85
C ASN A 185 -4.37 1.56 3.44
N PHE A 186 -4.22 0.71 4.46
CA PHE A 186 -5.36 0.24 5.24
C PHE A 186 -5.82 1.33 6.24
N ASP A 187 -6.28 2.45 5.70
CA ASP A 187 -6.82 3.57 6.48
C ASP A 187 -8.09 4.16 5.87
N LEU A 188 -8.80 5.00 6.65
CA LEU A 188 -10.07 5.60 6.25
C LEU A 188 -9.91 6.55 5.06
N ARG A 189 -8.77 7.24 4.97
CA ARG A 189 -8.51 8.19 3.91
C ARG A 189 -8.33 7.47 2.58
N SER A 190 -7.45 6.47 2.53
CA SER A 190 -7.25 5.64 1.35
C SER A 190 -8.52 4.88 0.95
N THR A 191 -9.33 4.48 1.95
CA THR A 191 -10.56 3.71 1.70
C THR A 191 -11.66 4.55 1.08
N TYR A 192 -11.89 5.81 1.56
CA TYR A 192 -13.08 6.58 1.22
C TYR A 192 -12.82 7.93 0.54
N MET A 193 -11.57 8.40 0.49
CA MET A 193 -11.26 9.75 0.01
C MET A 193 -10.25 9.79 -1.13
N ASP A 194 -9.16 9.06 -1.02
CA ASP A 194 -8.07 9.11 -1.98
C ASP A 194 -8.36 8.23 -3.22
N THR A 195 -7.81 8.64 -4.35
CA THR A 195 -7.79 7.80 -5.54
C THR A 195 -6.61 6.84 -5.44
N GLU A 196 -6.90 5.66 -4.98
CA GLU A 196 -5.92 4.60 -4.79
C GLU A 196 -5.99 3.57 -5.89
N LEU A 197 -4.87 2.88 -6.09
CA LEU A 197 -4.80 1.75 -7.02
C LEU A 197 -3.94 0.62 -6.45
N MET A 198 -4.31 -0.61 -6.79
CA MET A 198 -3.56 -1.83 -6.47
C MET A 198 -3.43 -2.68 -7.73
N LEU A 199 -2.25 -3.20 -8.00
CA LEU A 199 -2.02 -4.28 -8.94
C LEU A 199 -2.17 -5.61 -8.21
N VAL A 200 -3.14 -6.41 -8.60
CA VAL A 200 -3.35 -7.77 -8.11
C VAL A 200 -2.75 -8.73 -9.13
N ILE A 201 -1.82 -9.55 -8.69
CA ILE A 201 -0.98 -10.36 -9.56
C ILE A 201 -1.04 -11.82 -9.10
N GLN A 202 -1.46 -12.70 -10.00
CA GLN A 202 -1.42 -14.15 -9.80
C GLN A 202 -0.11 -14.67 -10.36
N SER A 203 0.85 -14.93 -9.49
CA SER A 203 2.18 -15.44 -9.82
C SER A 203 2.84 -16.01 -8.56
N PRO A 204 2.90 -17.33 -8.39
CA PRO A 204 3.57 -17.93 -7.23
C PRO A 204 5.03 -17.48 -7.08
N GLU A 205 5.73 -17.34 -8.22
CA GLU A 205 7.13 -16.93 -8.23
C GLU A 205 7.32 -15.48 -7.76
N LEU A 206 6.48 -14.53 -8.24
CA LEU A 206 6.52 -13.16 -7.77
C LEU A 206 6.05 -13.05 -6.32
N THR A 207 5.03 -13.82 -5.94
CA THR A 207 4.53 -13.87 -4.56
C THR A 207 5.62 -14.31 -3.60
N SER A 208 6.39 -15.36 -3.95
CA SER A 208 7.53 -15.81 -3.14
C SER A 208 8.63 -14.74 -3.01
N GLN A 209 8.98 -14.04 -4.10
CA GLN A 209 9.95 -12.94 -4.04
C GLN A 209 9.47 -11.79 -3.16
N LEU A 210 8.18 -11.46 -3.23
CA LEU A 210 7.61 -10.42 -2.37
C LEU A 210 7.52 -10.88 -0.90
N GLU A 211 7.24 -12.15 -0.65
CA GLU A 211 7.22 -12.75 0.68
C GLU A 211 8.59 -12.65 1.34
N ASP A 212 9.66 -13.10 0.66
CA ASP A 212 11.04 -12.96 1.15
C ASP A 212 11.39 -11.50 1.49
N TYR A 213 10.95 -10.57 0.65
CA TYR A 213 11.16 -9.14 0.87
C TYR A 213 10.38 -8.64 2.10
N MET A 214 9.12 -9.04 2.27
CA MET A 214 8.28 -8.67 3.41
C MET A 214 8.82 -9.25 4.71
N GLU A 215 9.20 -10.53 4.74
CA GLU A 215 9.81 -11.20 5.90
C GLU A 215 11.07 -10.48 6.38
N SER A 216 11.87 -9.90 5.48
CA SER A 216 13.06 -9.12 5.85
C SER A 216 12.75 -7.91 6.72
N TYR A 217 11.56 -7.31 6.58
CA TYR A 217 11.08 -6.23 7.45
C TYR A 217 10.44 -6.75 8.73
N GLU A 218 9.75 -7.87 8.66
CA GLU A 218 9.10 -8.49 9.83
C GLU A 218 10.14 -8.91 10.89
N ALA A 219 11.35 -9.23 10.46
CA ALA A 219 12.47 -9.52 11.37
C ALA A 219 12.80 -8.33 12.30
N ASP A 220 12.52 -7.09 11.86
CA ASP A 220 12.74 -5.86 12.64
C ASP A 220 11.45 -5.35 13.31
N CYS A 221 10.49 -6.24 13.55
CA CYS A 221 9.22 -5.92 14.20
C CYS A 221 9.15 -6.40 15.64
N ARG A 222 8.47 -5.63 16.48
CA ARG A 222 7.95 -6.12 17.75
C ARG A 222 6.52 -6.63 17.56
N ARG A 223 6.21 -7.75 18.19
CA ARG A 223 4.89 -8.39 18.10
C ARG A 223 3.99 -7.91 19.23
N LEU A 224 2.80 -7.43 18.90
CA LEU A 224 1.77 -7.09 19.89
C LEU A 224 1.09 -8.37 20.38
N LEU A 225 1.14 -8.61 21.69
CA LEU A 225 0.53 -9.78 22.31
C LEU A 225 -0.94 -9.53 22.71
N PRO A 226 -1.75 -10.58 22.89
CA PRO A 226 -3.18 -10.43 23.23
C PRO A 226 -3.46 -9.70 24.56
N ASP A 227 -2.51 -9.68 25.48
CA ASP A 227 -2.60 -8.94 26.75
C ASP A 227 -2.19 -7.46 26.62
N GLY A 228 -1.78 -7.03 25.41
CA GLY A 228 -1.33 -5.68 25.10
C GLY A 228 0.14 -5.40 25.43
N THR A 229 0.89 -6.41 25.85
CA THR A 229 2.36 -6.36 25.97
C THR A 229 3.02 -6.65 24.64
N TYR A 230 4.36 -6.62 24.58
CA TYR A 230 5.12 -6.87 23.37
C TYR A 230 6.13 -7.99 23.58
N ASP A 231 6.23 -8.83 22.56
CA ASP A 231 7.41 -9.64 22.32
C ASP A 231 8.37 -8.83 21.43
N ILE A 232 9.57 -8.53 21.96
CA ILE A 232 10.55 -7.65 21.31
C ILE A 232 11.83 -8.45 21.09
N PRO A 233 12.26 -8.65 19.83
CA PRO A 233 13.55 -9.26 19.52
C PRO A 233 14.72 -8.52 20.18
N GLU A 234 15.75 -9.23 20.63
CA GLU A 234 16.89 -8.67 21.38
C GLU A 234 17.66 -7.57 20.61
N HIS A 235 17.67 -7.62 19.29
CA HIS A 235 18.38 -6.64 18.46
C HIS A 235 17.60 -5.34 18.25
N ILE A 236 16.31 -5.29 18.59
CA ILE A 236 15.47 -4.10 18.41
C ILE A 236 15.65 -3.15 19.58
N THR A 237 15.98 -1.91 19.27
CA THR A 237 15.99 -0.81 20.25
C THR A 237 14.85 0.14 19.93
N VAL A 238 13.77 0.09 20.73
CA VAL A 238 12.61 0.97 20.56
C VAL A 238 13.04 2.43 20.78
N ALA A 239 12.73 3.29 19.81
CA ALA A 239 13.09 4.70 19.86
C ALA A 239 12.39 5.42 21.03
N TYR A 240 13.12 6.29 21.72
CA TYR A 240 12.55 7.06 22.82
C TYR A 240 11.61 8.15 22.31
N VAL A 241 10.36 8.10 22.74
CA VAL A 241 9.38 9.17 22.48
C VAL A 241 9.20 10.03 23.73
N PRO A 242 9.47 11.34 23.63
CA PRO A 242 9.29 12.27 24.76
C PRO A 242 7.87 12.27 25.30
N PHE A 243 7.74 12.44 26.62
CA PHE A 243 6.45 12.42 27.33
C PHE A 243 5.40 13.35 26.72
N TYR A 244 5.77 14.55 26.30
CA TYR A 244 4.84 15.50 25.69
C TYR A 244 4.25 14.99 24.37
N LYS A 245 5.02 14.26 23.54
CA LYS A 245 4.50 13.61 22.33
C LYS A 245 3.52 12.50 22.69
N ARG A 246 3.83 11.66 23.68
CA ARG A 246 2.91 10.61 24.16
C ARG A 246 1.61 11.18 24.72
N ALA A 247 1.68 12.32 25.40
CA ALA A 247 0.49 13.03 25.90
C ALA A 247 -0.37 13.58 24.73
N ALA A 248 0.26 14.11 23.69
CA ALA A 248 -0.44 14.60 22.50
C ALA A 248 -1.19 13.49 21.77
N TRP A 249 -0.67 12.27 21.69
CA TRP A 249 -1.38 11.11 21.09
C TRP A 249 -2.69 10.75 21.78
N LYS A 250 -2.87 11.16 23.04
CA LYS A 250 -4.12 10.90 23.79
C LYS A 250 -5.21 11.95 23.50
N VAL A 251 -4.86 13.06 22.87
CA VAL A 251 -5.75 14.22 22.67
C VAL A 251 -6.12 14.41 21.21
N VAL A 252 -5.28 13.97 20.28
CA VAL A 252 -5.50 13.98 18.82
C VAL A 252 -6.23 12.73 18.39
#